data_99bfcd4a923f29a3538994fa6f19cff1
#
_entry.id   99bfcd4a923f29a3538994fa6f19cff1
#
_cell.length_a   1.000
_cell.length_b   1.000
_cell.length_c   1.000
_cell.angle_alpha   90.00
_cell.angle_beta   90.00
_cell.angle_gamma   90.00
#
_symmetry.space_group_name_H-M   'P 1'
#
loop_
_entity.id
_entity.type
_entity.pdbx_description
1 polymer ?
#
loop_
_entity_poly.entity_id
_entity_poly.type
_entity_poly.pdbx_seq_one_letter_code
_entity_poly.pdbx_strand_id
1 'polypeptide(L)'
;MLTPTHLAIVMEYAAGGELFERICEAGRFHEDEARYFFQQLVCGVSYCHAMQICHRDLKLENTLLDGSPAPRLKICDFGYSKSSVLHSRPKSTVGTPAYIAPEVLSRREYDGKHADVWSCGVTLYVMLVGAYPFEDPKDPKNFRKTISVGLLCLIACFDLHN
;
A
#
# COMPACT_ATOMS: atom_id res chain seq x y z
N MET A 1 19.49 -17.23 7.07
CA MET A 1 20.07 -18.46 7.66
C MET A 1 19.20 -19.64 7.25
N LEU A 2 19.79 -20.72 6.83
CA LEU A 2 19.09 -21.94 6.44
C LEU A 2 19.49 -23.07 7.41
N THR A 3 18.51 -23.72 8.01
CA THR A 3 18.68 -24.95 8.78
C THR A 3 17.98 -26.09 8.05
N PRO A 4 18.20 -27.36 8.40
CA PRO A 4 17.52 -28.50 7.77
C PRO A 4 15.97 -28.41 7.82
N THR A 5 15.43 -27.64 8.78
CA THR A 5 13.98 -27.58 9.04
C THR A 5 13.40 -26.17 8.93
N HIS A 6 14.25 -25.10 8.86
CA HIS A 6 13.79 -23.71 8.87
C HIS A 6 14.61 -22.83 7.96
N LEU A 7 13.92 -21.89 7.32
CA LEU A 7 14.51 -20.71 6.70
C LEU A 7 14.28 -19.51 7.63
N ALA A 8 15.35 -18.86 8.06
CA ALA A 8 15.27 -17.67 8.92
C ALA A 8 15.85 -16.46 8.18
N ILE A 9 15.09 -15.36 8.17
CA ILE A 9 15.52 -14.04 7.70
C ILE A 9 15.69 -13.16 8.93
N VAL A 10 16.88 -12.57 9.08
CA VAL A 10 17.17 -11.62 10.17
C VAL A 10 17.07 -10.23 9.60
N MET A 11 16.23 -9.39 10.20
CA MET A 11 15.96 -8.02 9.79
C MET A 11 16.10 -7.07 10.99
N GLU A 12 16.15 -5.76 10.73
CA GLU A 12 16.10 -4.77 11.81
C GLU A 12 14.79 -4.87 12.60
N TYR A 13 14.84 -4.58 13.87
CA TYR A 13 13.67 -4.57 14.74
C TYR A 13 12.95 -3.22 14.65
N ALA A 14 11.65 -3.24 14.42
CA ALA A 14 10.78 -2.07 14.39
C ALA A 14 9.98 -1.99 15.71
N ALA A 15 10.52 -1.27 16.71
CA ALA A 15 9.97 -1.25 18.05
C ALA A 15 8.66 -0.44 18.20
N GLY A 16 8.30 0.37 17.21
CA GLY A 16 7.11 1.25 17.24
C GLY A 16 5.82 0.62 16.75
N GLY A 17 5.82 -0.69 16.40
CA GLY A 17 4.62 -1.39 15.93
C GLY A 17 4.18 -0.97 14.53
N GLU A 18 2.93 -1.25 14.21
CA GLU A 18 2.33 -0.97 12.90
C GLU A 18 1.77 0.47 12.83
N LEU A 19 1.94 1.13 11.69
CA LEU A 19 1.30 2.42 11.44
C LEU A 19 -0.24 2.31 11.46
N PHE A 20 -0.77 1.13 11.12
CA PHE A 20 -2.20 0.83 11.22
C PHE A 20 -2.74 0.98 12.64
N GLU A 21 -2.06 0.40 13.64
CA GLU A 21 -2.46 0.49 15.06
C GLU A 21 -2.51 1.95 15.51
N ARG A 22 -1.51 2.75 15.13
CA ARG A 22 -1.46 4.17 15.47
C ARG A 22 -2.63 4.97 14.87
N ILE A 23 -3.08 4.64 13.64
CA ILE A 23 -4.27 5.26 13.03
C ILE A 23 -5.53 4.81 13.76
N CYS A 24 -5.66 3.52 14.11
CA CYS A 24 -6.81 3.01 14.87
C CYS A 24 -6.97 3.71 16.21
N GLU A 25 -5.87 3.95 16.93
CA GLU A 25 -5.87 4.67 18.21
C GLU A 25 -6.28 6.14 18.05
N ALA A 26 -5.79 6.81 17.01
CA ALA A 26 -6.07 8.22 16.73
C ALA A 26 -7.43 8.44 16.03
N GLY A 27 -8.02 7.38 15.45
CA GLY A 27 -9.15 7.44 14.53
C GLY A 27 -8.76 7.93 13.15
N ARG A 28 -7.99 9.02 13.06
CA ARG A 28 -7.36 9.55 11.84
C ARG A 28 -6.22 10.50 12.22
N PHE A 29 -5.34 10.77 11.28
CA PHE A 29 -4.27 11.75 11.48
C PHE A 29 -4.69 13.16 11.09
N HIS A 30 -4.10 14.17 11.75
CA HIS A 30 -4.04 15.52 11.23
C HIS A 30 -3.15 15.57 9.98
N GLU A 31 -3.37 16.56 9.12
CA GLU A 31 -2.65 16.69 7.85
C GLU A 31 -1.12 16.68 8.02
N ASP A 32 -0.59 17.36 9.03
CA ASP A 32 0.86 17.42 9.27
C ASP A 32 1.44 16.04 9.63
N GLU A 33 0.74 15.25 10.43
CA GLU A 33 1.16 13.90 10.79
C GLU A 33 1.03 12.94 9.59
N ALA A 34 -0.08 13.01 8.85
CA ALA A 34 -0.26 12.26 7.63
C ALA A 34 0.84 12.60 6.61
N ARG A 35 1.17 13.87 6.43
CA ARG A 35 2.25 14.35 5.56
C ARG A 35 3.61 13.79 5.99
N TYR A 36 3.89 13.82 7.30
CA TYR A 36 5.14 13.32 7.86
C TYR A 36 5.38 11.84 7.52
N PHE A 37 4.37 10.98 7.71
CA PHE A 37 4.49 9.56 7.38
C PHE A 37 4.39 9.29 5.89
N PHE A 38 3.52 10.01 5.18
CA PHE A 38 3.34 9.80 3.75
C PHE A 38 4.59 10.17 2.93
N GLN A 39 5.29 11.24 3.29
CA GLN A 39 6.56 11.59 2.65
C GLN A 39 7.60 10.47 2.80
N GLN A 40 7.69 9.86 3.98
CA GLN A 40 8.60 8.74 4.22
C GLN A 40 8.21 7.50 3.40
N LEU A 41 6.90 7.19 3.33
CA LEU A 41 6.39 6.10 2.51
C LEU A 41 6.76 6.29 1.04
N VAL A 42 6.48 7.47 0.48
CA VAL A 42 6.78 7.79 -0.92
C VAL A 42 8.29 7.71 -1.19
N CYS A 43 9.13 8.21 -0.29
CA CYS A 43 10.59 8.09 -0.41
C CYS A 43 11.04 6.62 -0.45
N GLY A 44 10.52 5.77 0.45
CA GLY A 44 10.84 4.34 0.48
C GLY A 44 10.38 3.60 -0.78
N VAL A 45 9.15 3.86 -1.24
CA VAL A 45 8.61 3.26 -2.47
C VAL A 45 9.38 3.74 -3.71
N SER A 46 9.71 5.03 -3.78
CA SER A 46 10.53 5.60 -4.86
C SER A 46 11.91 4.94 -4.94
N TYR A 47 12.54 4.70 -3.79
CA TYR A 47 13.80 3.97 -3.73
C TYR A 47 13.64 2.53 -4.27
N CYS A 48 12.62 1.78 -3.83
CA CYS A 48 12.35 0.44 -4.34
C CYS A 48 12.16 0.45 -5.87
N HIS A 49 11.40 1.41 -6.38
CA HIS A 49 11.16 1.57 -7.82
C HIS A 49 12.41 1.95 -8.61
N ALA A 50 13.32 2.74 -8.02
CA ALA A 50 14.63 3.03 -8.61
C ALA A 50 15.50 1.77 -8.67
N MET A 51 15.43 0.91 -7.66
CA MET A 51 16.06 -0.41 -7.64
C MET A 51 15.31 -1.46 -8.49
N GLN A 52 14.30 -1.04 -9.26
CA GLN A 52 13.49 -1.90 -10.11
C GLN A 52 12.72 -2.99 -9.33
N ILE A 53 12.32 -2.69 -8.10
CA ILE A 53 11.52 -3.57 -7.23
C ILE A 53 10.14 -2.96 -7.05
N CYS A 54 9.09 -3.72 -7.35
CA CYS A 54 7.71 -3.39 -7.04
C CYS A 54 7.27 -4.22 -5.83
N HIS A 55 6.68 -3.59 -4.82
CA HIS A 55 6.26 -4.24 -3.58
C HIS A 55 5.00 -5.09 -3.77
N ARG A 56 3.95 -4.52 -4.36
CA ARG A 56 2.67 -5.13 -4.75
C ARG A 56 1.72 -5.54 -3.60
N ASP A 57 2.09 -5.26 -2.36
CA ASP A 57 1.23 -5.41 -1.18
C ASP A 57 1.50 -4.30 -0.16
N LEU A 58 1.61 -3.05 -0.67
CA LEU A 58 1.70 -1.88 0.21
C LEU A 58 0.37 -1.67 0.93
N LYS A 59 0.45 -1.58 2.26
CA LYS A 59 -0.67 -1.35 3.15
C LYS A 59 -0.17 -0.88 4.52
N LEU A 60 -1.05 -0.37 5.34
CA LEU A 60 -0.69 0.16 6.66
C LEU A 60 -0.09 -0.90 7.59
N GLU A 61 -0.54 -2.14 7.51
CA GLU A 61 -0.03 -3.28 8.29
C GLU A 61 1.40 -3.68 7.90
N ASN A 62 1.80 -3.39 6.64
CA ASN A 62 3.16 -3.60 6.13
C ASN A 62 4.03 -2.35 6.26
N THR A 63 3.58 -1.36 7.01
CA THR A 63 4.31 -0.13 7.35
C THR A 63 4.54 -0.09 8.85
N LEU A 64 5.78 -0.32 9.27
CA LEU A 64 6.18 -0.35 10.67
C LEU A 64 6.88 0.94 11.07
N LEU A 65 6.98 1.17 12.37
CA LEU A 65 7.65 2.32 12.97
C LEU A 65 8.85 1.87 13.82
N ASP A 66 9.92 2.66 13.81
CA ASP A 66 11.17 2.31 14.54
C ASP A 66 11.11 2.53 16.06
N GLY A 67 10.03 3.13 16.57
CA GLY A 67 9.83 3.39 17.99
C GLY A 67 10.60 4.61 18.55
N SER A 68 11.27 5.39 17.71
CA SER A 68 11.92 6.64 18.15
C SER A 68 10.89 7.75 18.45
N PRO A 69 11.25 8.82 19.20
CA PRO A 69 10.34 9.94 19.47
C PRO A 69 9.83 10.65 18.22
N ALA A 70 10.63 10.66 17.14
CA ALA A 70 10.21 11.06 15.80
C ALA A 70 10.22 9.80 14.88
N PRO A 71 9.15 9.00 14.88
CA PRO A 71 9.19 7.64 14.33
C PRO A 71 9.51 7.62 12.84
N ARG A 72 10.46 6.76 12.46
CA ARG A 72 10.78 6.48 11.07
C ARG A 72 9.95 5.30 10.58
N LEU A 73 9.40 5.47 9.38
CA LEU A 73 8.62 4.45 8.70
C LEU A 73 9.53 3.39 8.08
N LYS A 74 9.16 2.13 8.23
CA LYS A 74 9.83 0.95 7.69
C LYS A 74 8.84 0.15 6.86
N ILE A 75 9.10 0.00 5.57
CA ILE A 75 8.31 -0.88 4.70
C ILE A 75 8.78 -2.31 4.91
N CYS A 76 7.85 -3.23 5.19
CA CYS A 76 8.16 -4.65 5.41
C CYS A 76 7.31 -5.56 4.51
N ASP A 77 7.54 -6.87 4.60
CA ASP A 77 6.84 -7.93 3.85
C ASP A 77 6.94 -7.80 2.33
N PHE A 78 8.13 -8.06 1.81
CA PHE A 78 8.40 -8.16 0.38
C PHE A 78 8.02 -9.53 -0.23
N GLY A 79 7.16 -10.31 0.42
CA GLY A 79 6.76 -11.66 -0.01
C GLY A 79 6.09 -11.71 -1.39
N TYR A 80 5.38 -10.64 -1.76
CA TYR A 80 4.79 -10.49 -3.09
C TYR A 80 5.63 -9.62 -4.05
N SER A 81 6.78 -9.13 -3.64
CA SER A 81 7.59 -8.22 -4.45
C SER A 81 8.09 -8.88 -5.74
N LYS A 82 8.34 -8.06 -6.76
CA LYS A 82 8.85 -8.51 -8.05
C LYS A 82 9.86 -7.52 -8.61
N SER A 83 10.98 -8.07 -9.11
CA SER A 83 11.96 -7.28 -9.87
C SER A 83 11.50 -7.13 -11.32
N SER A 84 11.44 -5.92 -11.82
CA SER A 84 11.12 -5.62 -13.22
C SER A 84 12.28 -5.92 -14.17
N VAL A 85 13.51 -6.05 -13.66
CA VAL A 85 14.70 -6.41 -14.46
C VAL A 85 14.72 -7.90 -14.79
N LEU A 86 14.32 -8.73 -13.81
CA LEU A 86 14.46 -10.20 -13.93
C LEU A 86 13.20 -10.87 -14.50
N HIS A 87 12.09 -10.16 -14.60
CA HIS A 87 10.81 -10.77 -14.94
C HIS A 87 9.97 -9.87 -15.86
N SER A 88 9.15 -10.48 -16.71
CA SER A 88 8.09 -9.80 -17.45
C SER A 88 7.08 -9.12 -16.52
N ARG A 89 6.26 -8.23 -17.06
CA ARG A 89 5.17 -7.59 -16.29
C ARG A 89 4.32 -8.63 -15.56
N PRO A 90 3.95 -8.37 -14.30
CA PRO A 90 3.14 -9.31 -13.52
C PRO A 90 1.72 -9.45 -14.11
N LYS A 91 1.16 -10.65 -13.97
CA LYS A 91 -0.25 -10.99 -14.32
C LYS A 91 -1.02 -11.51 -13.10
N SER A 92 -0.30 -11.83 -12.00
CA SER A 92 -0.90 -12.38 -10.80
C SER A 92 -1.66 -11.32 -10.03
N THR A 93 -2.91 -11.61 -9.67
CA THR A 93 -3.68 -10.79 -8.72
C THR A 93 -3.18 -11.11 -7.33
N VAL A 94 -2.37 -10.22 -6.77
CA VAL A 94 -1.81 -10.30 -5.41
C VAL A 94 -2.07 -8.99 -4.67
N GLY A 95 -1.95 -9.02 -3.35
CA GLY A 95 -2.16 -7.86 -2.50
C GLY A 95 -3.45 -7.95 -1.66
N THR A 96 -3.62 -6.98 -0.79
CA THR A 96 -4.76 -6.89 0.13
C THR A 96 -5.94 -6.17 -0.54
N PRO A 97 -7.16 -6.75 -0.56
CA PRO A 97 -8.29 -6.27 -1.38
C PRO A 97 -8.57 -4.78 -1.31
N ALA A 98 -8.53 -4.17 -0.13
CA ALA A 98 -8.79 -2.74 0.05
C ALA A 98 -7.78 -1.81 -0.66
N TYR A 99 -6.58 -2.30 -0.92
CA TYR A 99 -5.45 -1.56 -1.51
C TYR A 99 -5.16 -1.93 -2.97
N ILE A 100 -5.86 -2.94 -3.53
CA ILE A 100 -5.58 -3.45 -4.87
C ILE A 100 -5.98 -2.42 -5.93
N ALA A 101 -5.05 -2.12 -6.84
CA ALA A 101 -5.31 -1.27 -7.99
C ALA A 101 -6.27 -1.94 -9.00
N PRO A 102 -7.12 -1.16 -9.70
CA PRO A 102 -8.12 -1.69 -10.64
C PRO A 102 -7.51 -2.51 -11.78
N GLU A 103 -6.34 -2.13 -12.29
CA GLU A 103 -5.63 -2.88 -13.33
C GLU A 103 -5.17 -4.26 -12.87
N VAL A 104 -4.84 -4.43 -11.58
CA VAL A 104 -4.48 -5.72 -10.99
C VAL A 104 -5.66 -6.68 -10.99
N LEU A 105 -6.88 -6.16 -10.79
CA LEU A 105 -8.12 -6.94 -10.83
C LEU A 105 -8.47 -7.43 -12.23
N SER A 106 -7.92 -6.82 -13.28
CA SER A 106 -8.21 -7.16 -14.67
C SER A 106 -7.61 -8.50 -15.13
N ARG A 107 -6.70 -9.09 -14.36
CA ARG A 107 -5.93 -10.31 -14.67
C ARG A 107 -5.11 -10.21 -15.97
N ARG A 108 -4.79 -9.00 -16.41
CA ARG A 108 -3.89 -8.72 -17.54
C ARG A 108 -2.52 -8.34 -17.00
N GLU A 109 -1.58 -8.16 -17.90
CA GLU A 109 -0.29 -7.56 -17.54
C GLU A 109 -0.50 -6.14 -17.02
N TYR A 110 0.15 -5.82 -15.90
CA TYR A 110 0.11 -4.48 -15.30
C TYR A 110 1.50 -3.99 -14.91
N ASP A 111 1.63 -2.69 -14.69
CA ASP A 111 2.85 -2.11 -14.14
C ASP A 111 2.78 -2.15 -12.62
N GLY A 112 3.69 -2.91 -12.00
CA GLY A 112 3.74 -3.03 -10.54
C GLY A 112 4.04 -1.70 -9.83
N LYS A 113 4.76 -0.77 -10.49
CA LYS A 113 5.03 0.56 -9.95
C LYS A 113 3.75 1.39 -9.83
N HIS A 114 2.88 1.35 -10.85
CA HIS A 114 1.60 2.04 -10.80
C HIS A 114 0.66 1.44 -9.74
N ALA A 115 0.66 0.12 -9.61
CA ALA A 115 -0.11 -0.55 -8.55
C ALA A 115 0.36 -0.13 -7.14
N ASP A 116 1.67 0.01 -6.91
CA ASP A 116 2.21 0.53 -5.65
C ASP A 116 1.80 1.99 -5.40
N VAL A 117 1.80 2.84 -6.43
CA VAL A 117 1.34 4.24 -6.32
C VAL A 117 -0.15 4.31 -5.94
N TRP A 118 -0.99 3.46 -6.53
CA TRP A 118 -2.40 3.35 -6.12
C TRP A 118 -2.52 2.99 -4.63
N SER A 119 -1.79 1.98 -4.17
CA SER A 119 -1.79 1.55 -2.77
C SER A 119 -1.32 2.66 -1.81
N CYS A 120 -0.33 3.47 -2.22
CA CYS A 120 0.07 4.67 -1.49
C CYS A 120 -1.08 5.68 -1.38
N GLY A 121 -1.83 5.90 -2.46
CA GLY A 121 -3.02 6.77 -2.45
C GLY A 121 -4.10 6.29 -1.48
N VAL A 122 -4.39 4.99 -1.47
CA VAL A 122 -5.32 4.39 -0.48
C VAL A 122 -4.79 4.59 0.94
N THR A 123 -3.50 4.36 1.16
CA THR A 123 -2.85 4.57 2.47
C THR A 123 -3.02 6.01 2.96
N LEU A 124 -2.77 7.00 2.09
CA LEU A 124 -2.97 8.42 2.43
C LEU A 124 -4.43 8.72 2.78
N TYR A 125 -5.37 8.17 2.01
CA TYR A 125 -6.79 8.36 2.28
C TYR A 125 -7.16 7.83 3.67
N VAL A 126 -6.71 6.61 4.02
CA VAL A 126 -6.97 6.02 5.34
C VAL A 126 -6.33 6.85 6.46
N MET A 127 -5.12 7.38 6.27
CA MET A 127 -4.49 8.29 7.24
C MET A 127 -5.36 9.52 7.54
N LEU A 128 -5.95 10.14 6.51
CA LEU A 128 -6.67 11.40 6.61
C LEU A 128 -8.15 11.23 7.00
N VAL A 129 -8.76 10.11 6.64
CA VAL A 129 -10.22 9.88 6.80
C VAL A 129 -10.53 8.86 7.90
N GLY A 130 -9.63 7.91 8.16
CA GLY A 130 -9.83 6.82 9.10
C GLY A 130 -10.72 5.69 8.58
N ALA A 131 -10.99 5.65 7.27
CA ALA A 131 -11.81 4.63 6.61
C ALA A 131 -11.27 4.32 5.22
N TYR A 132 -11.61 3.17 4.66
CA TYR A 132 -11.19 2.82 3.31
C TYR A 132 -12.01 3.56 2.24
N PRO A 133 -11.39 4.04 1.13
CA PRO A 133 -12.06 4.85 0.11
C PRO A 133 -13.10 4.09 -0.70
N PHE A 134 -13.00 2.77 -0.79
CA PHE A 134 -13.82 1.93 -1.66
C PHE A 134 -14.59 0.85 -0.89
N GLU A 135 -14.83 1.05 0.40
CA GLU A 135 -15.62 0.13 1.21
C GLU A 135 -17.11 0.43 1.03
N ASP A 136 -17.90 -0.60 0.67
CA ASP A 136 -19.35 -0.51 0.69
C ASP A 136 -19.84 -0.99 2.07
N PRO A 137 -20.49 -0.14 2.87
CA PRO A 137 -21.03 -0.55 4.17
C PRO A 137 -22.02 -1.71 4.11
N LYS A 138 -22.67 -1.93 2.95
CA LYS A 138 -23.62 -3.01 2.72
C LYS A 138 -22.96 -4.31 2.24
N ASP A 139 -21.77 -4.22 1.64
CA ASP A 139 -21.01 -5.37 1.14
C ASP A 139 -19.49 -5.11 1.28
N PRO A 140 -18.99 -5.10 2.54
CA PRO A 140 -17.59 -4.70 2.82
C PRO A 140 -16.53 -5.60 2.15
N LYS A 141 -16.92 -6.78 1.68
CA LYS A 141 -16.00 -7.73 1.01
C LYS A 141 -15.89 -7.52 -0.51
N ASN A 142 -16.73 -6.69 -1.11
CA ASN A 142 -16.83 -6.55 -2.56
C ASN A 142 -16.06 -5.33 -3.10
N PHE A 143 -14.82 -5.15 -2.68
CA PHE A 143 -13.95 -4.06 -3.15
C PHE A 143 -13.84 -3.96 -4.69
N ARG A 144 -13.92 -5.09 -5.40
CA ARG A 144 -13.84 -5.08 -6.86
C ARG A 144 -14.94 -4.25 -7.51
N LYS A 145 -16.17 -4.34 -7.01
CA LYS A 145 -17.32 -3.60 -7.50
C LYS A 145 -17.19 -2.12 -7.16
N THR A 146 -16.85 -1.82 -5.91
CA THR A 146 -16.73 -0.43 -5.42
C THR A 146 -15.57 0.33 -6.05
N ILE A 147 -14.40 -0.31 -6.25
CA ILE A 147 -13.27 0.28 -6.97
C ILE A 147 -13.67 0.65 -8.41
N SER A 148 -14.38 -0.25 -9.11
CA SER A 148 -14.82 0.01 -10.48
C SER A 148 -15.80 1.17 -10.58
N VAL A 149 -16.74 1.29 -9.63
CA VAL A 149 -17.72 2.38 -9.57
C VAL A 149 -17.08 3.70 -9.16
N GLY A 150 -16.21 3.67 -8.14
CA GLY A 150 -15.50 4.86 -7.65
C GLY A 150 -14.59 5.48 -8.72
N LEU A 151 -13.92 4.66 -9.51
CA LEU A 151 -13.09 5.12 -10.63
C LEU A 151 -13.94 5.82 -11.72
N LEU A 152 -15.11 5.26 -12.06
CA LEU A 152 -16.03 5.87 -13.01
C LEU A 152 -16.56 7.22 -12.53
N CYS A 153 -16.88 7.35 -11.24
CA CYS A 153 -17.31 8.63 -10.65
C CYS A 153 -16.19 9.68 -10.69
N LEU A 154 -14.94 9.30 -10.39
CA LEU A 154 -13.79 10.21 -10.46
C LEU A 154 -13.56 10.69 -11.89
N ILE A 155 -13.57 9.81 -12.88
CA ILE A 155 -13.42 10.16 -14.30
C ILE A 155 -14.54 11.14 -14.72
N ALA A 156 -15.80 10.83 -14.39
CA ALA A 156 -16.93 11.69 -14.72
C ALA A 156 -16.84 13.09 -14.07
N CYS A 157 -16.29 13.18 -12.84
CA CYS A 157 -16.07 14.48 -12.19
C CYS A 157 -14.97 15.30 -12.89
N PHE A 158 -13.92 14.66 -13.41
CA PHE A 158 -12.85 15.35 -14.16
C PHE A 158 -13.34 15.85 -15.52
N ASP A 159 -14.17 15.06 -16.23
CA ASP A 159 -14.72 15.44 -17.55
C ASP A 159 -15.75 16.58 -17.48
N LEU A 160 -16.35 16.83 -16.30
CA LEU A 160 -17.32 17.92 -16.10
C LEU A 160 -16.66 19.27 -15.77
N HIS A 161 -15.34 19.32 -15.55
CA HIS A 161 -14.60 20.53 -15.18
C HIS A 161 -13.59 20.97 -16.27
N ASN A 162 -13.56 20.30 -17.41
CA ASN A 162 -12.86 20.69 -18.64
C ASN A 162 -13.87 21.01 -19.77
#